data_3cd35185c3b1f2da680bb9ccd3d6d803
#
_entry.id   3cd35185c3b1f2da680bb9ccd3d6d803
#
_cell.length_a   1.000
_cell.length_b   1.000
_cell.length_c   1.000
_cell.angle_alpha   90.00
_cell.angle_beta   90.00
_cell.angle_gamma   90.00
#
_symmetry.space_group_name_H-M   'P 1'
#
loop_
_entity.id
_entity.type
_entity.pdbx_description
1 polymer ?
#
loop_
_entity_poly.entity_id
_entity_poly.type
_entity_poly.pdbx_seq_one_letter_code
_entity_poly.pdbx_strand_id
1 'polypeptide(L)' 'MYKIMMFGNNTKIIDIQDKYYYNIYHLNGAINIPYEELMNNYRYHLNKSNNYLIYCKSGKLSKRVVAVLSYLGYNVKEYK' A
#
# COMPACT_ATOMS: atom_id res chain seq x y z
N MET A 1 9.66 -3.18 -11.86
CA MET A 1 10.64 -2.12 -11.68
C MET A 1 10.25 -0.82 -12.35
N TYR A 2 9.92 -0.88 -13.59
CA TYR A 2 9.58 0.34 -14.32
C TYR A 2 8.38 1.05 -13.76
N LYS A 3 7.42 0.29 -13.24
CA LYS A 3 6.22 0.89 -12.67
C LYS A 3 6.52 1.77 -11.48
N ILE A 4 7.50 1.38 -10.68
CA ILE A 4 7.89 2.16 -9.52
C ILE A 4 8.49 3.48 -9.96
N MET A 5 9.31 3.44 -10.99
CA MET A 5 9.95 4.65 -11.51
C MET A 5 8.93 5.62 -12.08
N MET A 6 7.86 5.10 -12.67
CA MET A 6 6.81 5.94 -13.23
C MET A 6 6.00 6.65 -12.16
N PHE A 7 6.02 6.15 -10.93
CA PHE A 7 5.24 6.72 -9.85
C PHE A 7 5.98 7.83 -9.09
N GLY A 8 7.27 7.96 -9.29
CA GLY A 8 8.03 9.06 -8.73
C GLY A 8 8.88 8.68 -7.52
N ASN A 9 9.58 9.69 -7.00
CA ASN A 9 10.61 9.47 -5.98
C ASN A 9 10.09 9.22 -4.57
N ASN A 10 8.89 9.71 -4.26
CA ASN A 10 8.31 9.55 -2.92
C ASN A 10 7.39 8.35 -2.86
N THR A 11 7.82 7.26 -3.47
CA THR A 11 7.01 6.06 -3.54
C THR A 11 7.35 5.11 -2.41
N LYS A 12 6.32 4.66 -1.70
CA LYS A 12 6.46 3.70 -0.61
C LYS A 12 5.59 2.50 -0.92
N ILE A 13 6.11 1.31 -0.61
CA ILE A 13 5.33 0.08 -0.77
C ILE A 13 4.71 -0.25 0.57
N ILE A 14 3.40 -0.44 0.58
CA ILE A 14 2.67 -0.83 1.79
C ILE A 14 2.14 -2.23 1.60
N ASP A 15 2.56 -3.12 2.48
CA ASP A 15 2.11 -4.50 2.50
C ASP A 15 0.98 -4.59 3.51
N ILE A 16 -0.22 -4.91 3.02
CA ILE A 16 -1.41 -4.92 3.87
C ILE A 16 -1.77 -6.30 4.39
N GLN A 17 -0.83 -7.24 4.29
CA GLN A 17 -1.00 -8.55 4.90
C GLN A 17 -1.06 -8.45 6.41
N ASP A 18 -1.63 -9.48 7.04
CA ASP A 18 -1.48 -9.68 8.47
C ASP A 18 0.01 -9.72 8.80
N LYS A 19 0.38 -9.16 9.93
CA LYS A 19 1.77 -9.11 10.38
C LYS A 19 2.42 -10.48 10.40
N TYR A 20 1.67 -11.52 10.75
CA TYR A 20 2.17 -12.87 10.76
C TYR A 20 2.76 -13.27 9.40
N TYR A 21 2.00 -13.02 8.34
CA TYR A 21 2.45 -13.36 6.99
C TYR A 21 3.55 -12.44 6.48
N TYR A 22 3.47 -11.17 6.85
CA TYR A 22 4.52 -10.23 6.52
C TYR A 22 5.87 -10.70 7.08
N ASN A 23 5.87 -11.22 8.30
CA ASN A 23 7.10 -11.69 8.93
C ASN A 23 7.65 -12.95 8.28
N ILE A 24 6.79 -13.76 7.64
CA ILE A 24 7.25 -14.93 6.91
C ILE A 24 7.92 -14.51 5.60
N TYR A 25 7.28 -13.60 4.87
CA TYR A 25 7.83 -13.07 3.63
C TYR A 25 7.16 -11.75 3.27
N HIS A 26 7.96 -10.80 2.83
CA HIS A 26 7.44 -9.56 2.29
C HIS A 26 8.41 -9.00 1.25
N LEU A 27 7.92 -8.11 0.42
CA LEU A 27 8.74 -7.45 -0.57
C LEU A 27 9.78 -6.57 0.12
N ASN A 28 10.99 -6.55 -0.43
CA ASN A 28 12.06 -5.74 0.11
C ASN A 28 11.65 -4.27 0.12
N GLY A 29 11.78 -3.65 1.29
CA GLY A 29 11.43 -2.23 1.44
C GLY A 29 9.96 -1.97 1.74
N ALA A 30 9.12 -3.00 1.76
CA ALA A 30 7.71 -2.80 2.06
C ALA A 30 7.49 -2.55 3.55
N ILE A 31 6.56 -1.65 3.83
CA ILE A 31 6.15 -1.32 5.19
C ILE A 31 4.85 -2.09 5.46
N ASN A 32 4.78 -2.75 6.61
CA ASN A 32 3.57 -3.50 6.95
C ASN A 32 2.55 -2.61 7.66
N ILE A 33 1.42 -2.42 7.02
CA ILE A 33 0.25 -1.81 7.65
C ILE A 33 -0.91 -2.72 7.31
N PRO A 34 -1.30 -3.60 8.22
CA PRO A 34 -2.38 -4.56 7.92
C PRO A 34 -3.65 -3.86 7.46
N TYR A 35 -4.39 -4.57 6.61
CA TYR A 35 -5.57 -4.04 5.95
C TYR A 35 -6.50 -3.28 6.90
N GLU A 36 -6.89 -3.90 8.02
CA GLU A 36 -7.83 -3.29 8.96
C GLU A 36 -7.26 -2.01 9.57
N GLU A 37 -5.99 -2.05 9.92
CA GLU A 37 -5.33 -0.89 10.48
C GLU A 37 -5.28 0.24 9.47
N LEU A 38 -4.90 -0.06 8.25
CA LEU A 38 -4.82 0.96 7.21
C LEU A 38 -6.17 1.59 6.94
N MET A 39 -7.21 0.76 6.79
CA MET A 39 -8.53 1.28 6.45
C MET A 39 -9.16 2.05 7.60
N ASN A 40 -8.89 1.68 8.84
CA ASN A 40 -9.44 2.37 9.99
C ASN A 40 -8.66 3.64 10.35
N ASN A 41 -7.37 3.69 10.02
CA ASN A 41 -6.50 4.77 10.47
C ASN A 41 -5.63 5.34 9.35
N TYR A 42 -6.15 5.43 8.15
CA TYR A 42 -5.35 5.85 6.98
C TYR A 42 -4.77 7.24 7.14
N ARG A 43 -5.47 8.16 7.80
CA ARG A 43 -4.97 9.52 7.99
C ARG A 43 -3.70 9.55 8.81
N TYR A 44 -3.59 8.60 9.74
CA TYR A 44 -2.41 8.50 10.58
C TYR A 44 -1.22 7.98 9.78
N HIS A 45 -1.48 7.05 8.87
CA HIS A 45 -0.42 6.34 8.16
C HIS A 45 -0.01 6.98 6.85
N LEU A 46 -0.89 7.72 6.20
CA LEU A 46 -0.66 8.20 4.85
C LEU A 46 -0.59 9.71 4.77
N ASN A 47 0.22 10.18 3.81
CA ASN A 47 0.37 11.60 3.51
C ASN A 47 0.02 11.79 2.04
N LYS A 48 -0.83 12.77 1.76
CA LYS A 48 -1.29 13.00 0.39
C LYS A 48 -0.18 13.48 -0.54
N SER A 49 0.95 13.90 0.00
CA SER A 49 2.09 14.31 -0.83
C SER A 49 2.98 13.13 -1.21
N ASN A 50 2.74 11.96 -0.66
CA ASN A 50 3.50 10.75 -1.00
C ASN A 50 2.72 9.88 -1.97
N ASN A 51 3.44 8.95 -2.60
CA ASN A 51 2.85 7.95 -3.49
C ASN A 51 3.00 6.58 -2.84
N TYR A 52 1.97 5.76 -2.98
CA TYR A 52 1.95 4.46 -2.33
C TYR A 52 1.59 3.35 -3.32
N LEU A 53 2.33 2.26 -3.23
CA LEU A 53 2.02 1.03 -3.96
C LEU A 53 1.50 0.04 -2.93
N ILE A 54 0.30 -0.45 -3.14
CA ILE A 54 -0.37 -1.32 -2.19
C ILE A 54 -0.21 -2.76 -2.62
N TYR A 55 0.37 -3.58 -1.75
CA TYR A 55 0.61 -4.98 -2.03
C TYR A 55 -0.20 -5.87 -1.10
N CYS A 56 -0.88 -6.86 -1.66
CA CYS A 56 -1.37 -7.99 -0.91
C CYS A 56 -1.21 -9.22 -1.78
N LYS A 57 -1.11 -10.38 -1.15
CA LYS A 57 -0.77 -11.60 -1.85
C LYS A 57 -1.79 -11.97 -2.92
N SER A 58 -3.07 -11.88 -2.60
CA SER A 58 -4.14 -12.27 -3.53
C SER A 58 -4.54 -11.18 -4.50
N GLY A 59 -4.23 -9.93 -4.20
CA GLY A 59 -4.66 -8.80 -5.00
C GLY A 59 -6.08 -8.32 -4.74
N LYS A 60 -6.86 -9.06 -3.97
CA LYS A 60 -8.26 -8.68 -3.72
C LYS A 60 -8.39 -7.48 -2.79
N LEU A 61 -7.68 -7.51 -1.69
CA LEU A 61 -7.75 -6.42 -0.72
C LEU A 61 -7.04 -5.18 -1.24
N SER A 62 -5.96 -5.35 -1.99
CA SER A 62 -5.26 -4.19 -2.53
C SER A 62 -6.14 -3.42 -3.50
N LYS A 63 -6.98 -4.10 -4.29
CA LYS A 63 -7.92 -3.41 -5.17
C LYS A 63 -8.90 -2.55 -4.37
N ARG A 64 -9.41 -3.08 -3.29
CA ARG A 64 -10.35 -2.36 -2.44
C ARG A 64 -9.69 -1.15 -1.79
N VAL A 65 -8.49 -1.34 -1.28
CA VAL A 65 -7.74 -0.25 -0.65
C VAL A 65 -7.50 0.87 -1.65
N VAL A 66 -7.06 0.53 -2.85
CA VAL A 66 -6.79 1.54 -3.87
C VAL A 66 -8.07 2.28 -4.25
N ALA A 67 -9.17 1.55 -4.43
CA ALA A 67 -10.43 2.18 -4.78
C ALA A 67 -10.87 3.21 -3.74
N VAL A 68 -10.84 2.82 -2.47
CA VAL A 68 -11.29 3.69 -1.38
C VAL A 68 -10.34 4.87 -1.20
N LEU A 69 -9.04 4.61 -1.09
CA LEU A 69 -8.09 5.67 -0.78
C LEU A 69 -7.87 6.63 -1.94
N SER A 70 -7.98 6.15 -3.18
CA SER A 70 -7.94 7.04 -4.33
C SER A 70 -9.12 8.00 -4.31
N TYR A 71 -10.29 7.48 -3.99
CA TYR A 71 -11.49 8.31 -3.89
C TYR A 71 -11.32 9.39 -2.82
N LEU A 72 -10.61 9.05 -1.74
CA LEU A 72 -10.37 10.00 -0.66
C LEU A 72 -9.21 10.96 -0.93
N GLY A 73 -8.59 10.87 -2.09
CA GLY A 73 -7.58 11.83 -2.53
C GLY A 73 -6.14 11.43 -2.31
N TYR A 74 -5.88 10.18 -1.94
CA TYR A 74 -4.51 9.70 -1.78
C TYR A 74 -3.97 9.14 -3.09
N ASN A 75 -2.66 9.26 -3.27
CA ASN A 75 -1.99 8.76 -4.46
C ASN A 75 -1.58 7.31 -4.23
N VAL A 76 -2.47 6.40 -4.58
CA VAL A 76 -2.27 4.97 -4.35
C VAL A 76 -2.50 4.19 -5.63
N LYS A 77 -1.73 3.13 -5.80
CA LYS A 77 -1.87 2.18 -6.91
C LYS A 77 -1.59 0.79 -6.40
N GLU A 78 -2.09 -0.22 -7.11
CA GLU A 78 -1.75 -1.59 -6.77
C GLU A 78 -0.32 -1.88 -7.20
N TYR A 79 0.41 -2.60 -6.37
CA TYR A 79 1.72 -3.11 -6.73
C TYR A 79 1.51 -4.32 -7.66
N LYS A 80 2.10 -4.25 -8.83
CA LYS A 80 1.98 -5.33 -9.81
C LYS A 80 3.31 -5.71 -10.39
#